data_1a59eb706086584cc1526e9206d0bb05
#
_entry.id   1a59eb706086584cc1526e9206d0bb05
#
_cell.length_a   1.000
_cell.length_b   1.000
_cell.length_c   1.000
_cell.angle_alpha   90.00
_cell.angle_beta   90.00
_cell.angle_gamma   90.00
#
_symmetry.space_group_name_H-M   'P 1'
#
loop_
_entity.id
_entity.type
_entity.pdbx_description
1 polymer ?
#
loop_
_entity_poly.entity_id
_entity_poly.type
_entity_poly.pdbx_seq_one_letter_code
_entity_poly.pdbx_strand_id
1 'polypeptide(L)'
;VTMFPRGAGRSPAGAGLPALRSHNAALVLDLLRAAGEDGISRPEIAERTGLTPQAVSKITARLRGGGLAAEAGRRPSTGGKPRTVLRLVPSAGHAIGLHLDRDELTAVLLDLAGETVAYETRPLDLGADAEAVVEAAVDAAADRVRAVRDSRGSGDVDGPGGFGSSGGSGSSAGSGERAAGIGRVLGVGVAMPGPLDHARGLPGRVTGFPHWDGYPLRDVLARRLGLPVVLDKDTNAAALGLALREPRESREPGRSGGPGGAGGAFAYLHLGTGLGAGLVLGGALYRGARTAAGEFGHQVVQLDGPVCECGDRGCIEALCLAAVARGDLTEAARVLGVGAANLVGLLDVDRVLLGGRVIAGAEEVFVRGVGKALAARTGGAAEAAAGGVRLVAEGAAQLVLAPVFGRAEAVPARVADPADPADPV
;
A
#
# COMPACT_ATOMS: atom_id res chain seq x y z
N VAL A 1 -43.52 -2.93 23.36
CA VAL A 1 -42.47 -3.94 23.42
C VAL A 1 -42.39 -4.59 22.04
N THR A 2 -41.55 -4.05 21.17
CA THR A 2 -41.39 -4.54 19.79
C THR A 2 -40.10 -5.38 19.75
N MET A 3 -40.29 -6.68 19.53
CA MET A 3 -39.24 -7.70 19.45
C MET A 3 -38.46 -7.52 18.14
N PHE A 4 -37.15 -7.26 18.21
CA PHE A 4 -36.23 -7.32 17.06
C PHE A 4 -35.89 -8.79 16.77
N PRO A 5 -35.91 -9.23 15.51
CA PRO A 5 -35.48 -10.57 15.14
C PRO A 5 -33.97 -10.69 15.32
N ARG A 6 -33.52 -11.71 16.06
CA ARG A 6 -32.12 -12.11 16.18
C ARG A 6 -31.60 -12.57 14.82
N GLY A 7 -30.69 -11.79 14.24
CA GLY A 7 -29.95 -12.22 13.06
C GLY A 7 -29.14 -13.48 13.37
N ALA A 8 -29.38 -14.52 12.61
CA ALA A 8 -28.62 -15.77 12.66
C ALA A 8 -27.15 -15.47 12.31
N GLY A 9 -26.27 -15.64 13.29
CA GLY A 9 -24.83 -15.59 13.10
C GLY A 9 -24.42 -16.63 12.07
N ARG A 10 -23.93 -16.20 10.93
CA ARG A 10 -23.23 -17.07 9.99
C ARG A 10 -21.93 -17.51 10.67
N SER A 11 -21.84 -18.79 11.01
CA SER A 11 -20.57 -19.44 11.34
C SER A 11 -19.58 -19.16 10.20
N PRO A 12 -18.30 -18.84 10.48
CA PRO A 12 -17.30 -18.67 9.44
C PRO A 12 -17.21 -19.99 8.66
N ALA A 13 -17.61 -19.93 7.39
CA ALA A 13 -17.46 -21.07 6.49
C ALA A 13 -15.97 -21.41 6.42
N GLY A 14 -15.61 -22.67 6.69
CA GLY A 14 -14.24 -23.13 6.58
C GLY A 14 -13.64 -22.78 5.22
N ALA A 15 -12.41 -22.26 5.20
CA ALA A 15 -11.74 -21.88 3.96
C ALA A 15 -11.62 -23.10 3.04
N GLY A 16 -12.15 -23.01 1.82
CA GLY A 16 -12.04 -24.07 0.82
C GLY A 16 -10.60 -24.38 0.43
N LEU A 17 -10.31 -25.60 -0.04
CA LEU A 17 -8.97 -26.04 -0.47
C LEU A 17 -8.22 -25.08 -1.42
N PRO A 18 -8.86 -24.39 -2.41
CA PRO A 18 -8.20 -23.38 -3.22
C PRO A 18 -7.74 -22.15 -2.44
N ALA A 19 -8.57 -21.66 -1.50
CA ALA A 19 -8.23 -20.51 -0.64
C ALA A 19 -7.06 -20.83 0.29
N LEU A 20 -7.04 -22.02 0.91
CA LEU A 20 -5.91 -22.48 1.73
C LEU A 20 -4.61 -22.63 0.92
N ARG A 21 -4.71 -23.10 -0.33
CA ARG A 21 -3.52 -23.20 -1.21
C ARG A 21 -2.98 -21.85 -1.59
N SER A 22 -3.84 -20.85 -1.81
CA SER A 22 -3.45 -19.47 -2.09
C SER A 22 -2.81 -18.84 -0.86
N HIS A 23 -3.40 -19.01 0.33
CA HIS A 23 -2.88 -18.52 1.59
C HIS A 23 -1.48 -19.06 1.90
N ASN A 24 -1.27 -20.39 1.80
CA ASN A 24 0.04 -21.00 2.04
C ASN A 24 1.12 -20.52 1.06
N ALA A 25 0.74 -20.26 -0.19
CA ALA A 25 1.67 -19.69 -1.17
C ALA A 25 2.04 -18.24 -0.82
N ALA A 26 1.09 -17.45 -0.36
CA ALA A 26 1.32 -16.08 0.08
C ALA A 26 2.25 -16.02 1.31
N LEU A 27 2.09 -16.93 2.28
CA LEU A 27 2.99 -17.05 3.43
C LEU A 27 4.44 -17.37 2.99
N VAL A 28 4.61 -18.30 2.04
CA VAL A 28 5.94 -18.65 1.51
C VAL A 28 6.54 -17.47 0.76
N LEU A 29 5.76 -16.76 -0.05
CA LEU A 29 6.21 -15.55 -0.76
C LEU A 29 6.65 -14.45 0.21
N ASP A 30 5.89 -14.24 1.29
CA ASP A 30 6.23 -13.24 2.30
C ASP A 30 7.55 -13.58 3.03
N LEU A 31 7.80 -14.86 3.32
CA LEU A 31 9.08 -15.29 3.89
C LEU A 31 10.25 -15.13 2.90
N LEU A 32 10.02 -15.40 1.60
CA LEU A 32 11.03 -15.17 0.57
C LEU A 32 11.36 -13.68 0.44
N ARG A 33 10.34 -12.82 0.53
CA ARG A 33 10.51 -11.37 0.51
C ARG A 33 11.29 -10.88 1.73
N ALA A 34 10.93 -11.34 2.92
CA ALA A 34 11.58 -10.96 4.18
C ALA A 34 13.03 -11.46 4.27
N ALA A 35 13.36 -12.57 3.61
CA ALA A 35 14.72 -13.12 3.58
C ALA A 35 15.66 -12.34 2.66
N GLY A 36 15.16 -11.48 1.79
CA GLY A 36 15.96 -10.64 0.89
C GLY A 36 16.93 -11.44 0.02
N GLU A 37 18.11 -10.88 -0.19
CA GLU A 37 19.17 -11.50 -0.99
C GLU A 37 19.79 -12.73 -0.32
N ASP A 38 19.82 -12.78 1.02
CA ASP A 38 20.33 -13.91 1.77
C ASP A 38 19.54 -15.20 1.51
N GLY A 39 18.28 -15.07 1.13
CA GLY A 39 17.38 -16.16 0.85
C GLY A 39 17.06 -17.03 2.07
N ILE A 40 16.17 -17.99 1.88
CA ILE A 40 15.70 -18.90 2.93
C ILE A 40 15.63 -20.33 2.39
N SER A 41 15.99 -21.32 3.22
CA SER A 41 15.95 -22.73 2.83
C SER A 41 14.54 -23.33 3.04
N ARG A 42 14.23 -24.42 2.31
CA ARG A 42 12.95 -25.14 2.48
C ARG A 42 12.68 -25.62 3.91
N PRO A 43 13.66 -26.16 4.66
CA PRO A 43 13.46 -26.51 6.06
C PRO A 43 13.07 -25.30 6.93
N GLU A 44 13.75 -24.15 6.78
CA GLU A 44 13.43 -22.93 7.50
C GLU A 44 12.03 -22.39 7.13
N ILE A 45 11.62 -22.50 5.86
CA ILE A 45 10.24 -22.19 5.45
C ILE A 45 9.24 -23.10 6.17
N ALA A 46 9.51 -24.41 6.21
CA ALA A 46 8.63 -25.38 6.89
C ALA A 46 8.49 -25.06 8.38
N GLU A 47 9.60 -24.78 9.04
CA GLU A 47 9.65 -24.41 10.47
C GLU A 47 8.86 -23.14 10.76
N ARG A 48 9.10 -22.06 9.99
CA ARG A 48 8.43 -20.76 10.20
C ARG A 48 6.95 -20.76 9.84
N THR A 49 6.53 -21.60 8.88
CA THR A 49 5.12 -21.66 8.42
C THR A 49 4.29 -22.75 9.10
N GLY A 50 4.93 -23.73 9.72
CA GLY A 50 4.27 -24.95 10.21
C GLY A 50 3.80 -25.89 9.06
N LEU A 51 4.21 -25.62 7.82
CA LEU A 51 3.84 -26.46 6.67
C LEU A 51 4.72 -27.72 6.60
N THR A 52 4.14 -28.81 6.09
CA THR A 52 4.93 -30.02 5.86
C THR A 52 6.01 -29.80 4.81
N PRO A 53 7.16 -30.51 4.89
CA PRO A 53 8.24 -30.40 3.89
C PRO A 53 7.77 -30.67 2.45
N GLN A 54 6.79 -31.58 2.29
CA GLN A 54 6.19 -31.87 0.99
C GLN A 54 5.39 -30.68 0.43
N ALA A 55 4.59 -30.01 1.29
CA ALA A 55 3.83 -28.84 0.91
C ALA A 55 4.78 -27.69 0.49
N VAL A 56 5.80 -27.42 1.29
CA VAL A 56 6.84 -26.42 0.97
C VAL A 56 7.53 -26.74 -0.35
N SER A 57 7.93 -27.99 -0.58
CA SER A 57 8.56 -28.42 -1.83
C SER A 57 7.66 -28.18 -3.04
N LYS A 58 6.36 -28.49 -2.93
CA LYS A 58 5.39 -28.29 -4.01
C LYS A 58 5.13 -26.80 -4.28
N ILE A 59 4.99 -25.97 -3.21
CA ILE A 59 4.81 -24.51 -3.34
C ILE A 59 6.03 -23.88 -3.98
N THR A 60 7.23 -24.15 -3.46
CA THR A 60 8.48 -23.56 -3.97
C THR A 60 8.78 -23.99 -5.40
N ALA A 61 8.48 -25.23 -5.79
CA ALA A 61 8.59 -25.68 -7.18
C ALA A 61 7.67 -24.88 -8.12
N ARG A 62 6.41 -24.64 -7.70
CA ARG A 62 5.46 -23.82 -8.46
C ARG A 62 5.92 -22.36 -8.57
N LEU A 63 6.40 -21.77 -7.47
CA LEU A 63 6.90 -20.38 -7.47
C LEU A 63 8.13 -20.23 -8.38
N ARG A 64 9.03 -21.22 -8.39
CA ARG A 64 10.17 -21.24 -9.31
C ARG A 64 9.74 -21.42 -10.78
N GLY A 65 8.82 -22.34 -11.04
CA GLY A 65 8.25 -22.52 -12.38
C GLY A 65 7.52 -21.28 -12.90
N GLY A 66 6.95 -20.48 -12.00
CA GLY A 66 6.34 -19.18 -12.32
C GLY A 66 7.32 -18.00 -12.35
N GLY A 67 8.61 -18.22 -12.14
CA GLY A 67 9.63 -17.16 -12.14
C GLY A 67 9.64 -16.26 -10.91
N LEU A 68 8.79 -16.53 -9.91
CA LEU A 68 8.64 -15.71 -8.69
C LEU A 68 9.75 -15.96 -7.66
N ALA A 69 10.39 -17.13 -7.73
CA ALA A 69 11.49 -17.52 -6.85
C ALA A 69 12.65 -18.11 -7.64
N ALA A 70 13.87 -17.88 -7.20
CA ALA A 70 15.08 -18.41 -7.77
C ALA A 70 15.97 -19.05 -6.70
N GLU A 71 16.93 -19.90 -7.11
CA GLU A 71 17.97 -20.39 -6.21
C GLU A 71 19.02 -19.30 -6.00
N ALA A 72 19.32 -18.96 -4.74
CA ALA A 72 20.30 -17.94 -4.34
C ALA A 72 21.66 -18.55 -3.98
N GLY A 73 21.82 -19.88 -4.10
CA GLY A 73 23.06 -20.58 -3.75
C GLY A 73 22.86 -21.67 -2.71
N ARG A 74 23.93 -22.05 -2.04
CA ARG A 74 23.95 -23.08 -0.99
C ARG A 74 24.57 -22.53 0.27
N ARG A 75 23.91 -22.68 1.41
CA ARG A 75 24.51 -22.41 2.72
C ARG A 75 25.26 -23.64 3.23
N PRO A 76 26.47 -23.46 3.82
CA PRO A 76 27.15 -24.53 4.51
C PRO A 76 26.24 -25.09 5.62
N SER A 77 26.26 -26.40 5.84
CA SER A 77 25.59 -27.01 6.98
C SER A 77 26.61 -27.55 7.97
N THR A 78 26.35 -27.40 9.25
CA THR A 78 27.18 -27.92 10.33
C THR A 78 27.01 -29.44 10.50
N GLY A 79 27.24 -30.24 9.45
CA GLY A 79 27.18 -31.70 9.55
C GLY A 79 26.24 -32.41 8.58
N GLY A 80 25.89 -31.79 7.44
CA GLY A 80 25.04 -32.41 6.41
C GLY A 80 25.25 -31.83 5.02
N LYS A 81 24.45 -32.29 4.05
CA LYS A 81 24.50 -31.78 2.67
C LYS A 81 24.17 -30.26 2.64
N PRO A 82 24.95 -29.42 1.93
CA PRO A 82 24.66 -27.98 1.81
C PRO A 82 23.22 -27.73 1.39
N ARG A 83 22.54 -26.80 2.10
CA ARG A 83 21.12 -26.50 1.86
C ARG A 83 21.01 -25.48 0.74
N THR A 84 20.18 -25.78 -0.27
CA THR A 84 19.80 -24.81 -1.30
C THR A 84 18.89 -23.75 -0.66
N VAL A 85 19.26 -22.49 -0.82
CA VAL A 85 18.43 -21.33 -0.41
C VAL A 85 17.69 -20.77 -1.62
N LEU A 86 16.50 -20.26 -1.37
CA LEU A 86 15.61 -19.64 -2.34
C LEU A 86 15.44 -18.17 -2.00
N ARG A 87 15.35 -17.32 -3.01
CA ARG A 87 15.04 -15.90 -2.89
C ARG A 87 13.85 -15.53 -3.76
N LEU A 88 13.19 -14.44 -3.41
CA LEU A 88 12.23 -13.79 -4.29
C LEU A 88 12.95 -13.27 -5.54
N VAL A 89 12.27 -13.21 -6.67
CA VAL A 89 12.71 -12.50 -7.87
C VAL A 89 11.98 -11.17 -7.93
N PRO A 90 12.60 -10.05 -7.52
CA PRO A 90 11.91 -8.76 -7.43
C PRO A 90 11.30 -8.31 -8.75
N SER A 91 12.03 -8.48 -9.85
CA SER A 91 11.61 -8.10 -11.21
C SER A 91 10.51 -8.99 -11.82
N ALA A 92 10.07 -10.05 -11.11
CA ALA A 92 9.02 -10.94 -11.61
C ALA A 92 7.63 -10.32 -11.65
N GLY A 93 7.40 -9.26 -10.87
CA GLY A 93 6.14 -8.53 -10.83
C GLY A 93 6.35 -7.10 -10.36
N HIS A 94 5.46 -6.22 -10.79
CA HIS A 94 5.48 -4.81 -10.43
C HIS A 94 4.07 -4.34 -10.06
N ALA A 95 3.98 -3.30 -9.24
CA ALA A 95 2.75 -2.57 -9.00
C ALA A 95 2.98 -1.08 -9.23
N ILE A 96 1.98 -0.42 -9.78
CA ILE A 96 1.97 1.03 -9.96
C ILE A 96 1.17 1.63 -8.81
N GLY A 97 1.68 2.70 -8.20
CA GLY A 97 0.96 3.51 -7.25
C GLY A 97 0.78 4.92 -7.79
N LEU A 98 -0.43 5.43 -7.75
CA LEU A 98 -0.78 6.79 -8.11
C LEU A 98 -1.31 7.50 -6.88
N HIS A 99 -0.77 8.68 -6.59
CA HIS A 99 -1.32 9.61 -5.62
C HIS A 99 -1.86 10.83 -6.36
N LEU A 100 -3.17 11.01 -6.32
CA LEU A 100 -3.87 12.16 -6.86
C LEU A 100 -4.10 13.13 -5.70
N ASP A 101 -3.19 14.09 -5.49
CA ASP A 101 -3.38 15.17 -4.53
C ASP A 101 -4.09 16.35 -5.22
N ARG A 102 -4.41 17.41 -4.49
CA ARG A 102 -5.17 18.56 -4.98
C ARG A 102 -4.49 19.27 -6.15
N ASP A 103 -3.16 19.37 -6.12
CA ASP A 103 -2.35 20.16 -7.05
C ASP A 103 -1.19 19.37 -7.68
N GLU A 104 -1.04 18.07 -7.35
CA GLU A 104 -0.01 17.22 -7.94
C GLU A 104 -0.44 15.75 -8.06
N LEU A 105 0.15 15.07 -9.03
CA LEU A 105 0.06 13.63 -9.22
C LEU A 105 1.46 13.04 -9.03
N THR A 106 1.61 12.12 -8.08
CA THR A 106 2.81 11.32 -7.93
C THR A 106 2.55 9.88 -8.38
N ALA A 107 3.36 9.40 -9.32
CA ALA A 107 3.32 8.02 -9.82
C ALA A 107 4.60 7.28 -9.43
N VAL A 108 4.47 6.09 -8.86
CA VAL A 108 5.59 5.20 -8.53
C VAL A 108 5.42 3.84 -9.18
N LEU A 109 6.54 3.19 -9.45
CA LEU A 109 6.62 1.79 -9.84
C LEU A 109 7.38 1.05 -8.74
N LEU A 110 6.74 0.10 -8.08
CA LEU A 110 7.38 -0.83 -7.15
C LEU A 110 7.61 -2.18 -7.80
N ASP A 111 8.72 -2.83 -7.46
CA ASP A 111 8.94 -4.24 -7.76
C ASP A 111 8.22 -5.16 -6.75
N LEU A 112 8.34 -6.46 -6.93
CA LEU A 112 7.68 -7.44 -6.07
C LEU A 112 8.24 -7.45 -4.64
N ALA A 113 9.48 -6.99 -4.42
CA ALA A 113 10.03 -6.80 -3.08
C ALA A 113 9.44 -5.57 -2.37
N GLY A 114 8.85 -4.64 -3.12
CA GLY A 114 8.32 -3.38 -2.64
C GLY A 114 9.30 -2.22 -2.74
N GLU A 115 10.41 -2.42 -3.47
CA GLU A 115 11.40 -1.37 -3.72
C GLU A 115 10.97 -0.47 -4.88
N THR A 116 11.26 0.83 -4.77
CA THR A 116 10.91 1.81 -5.81
C THR A 116 11.87 1.71 -7.00
N VAL A 117 11.34 1.26 -8.13
CA VAL A 117 12.10 1.16 -9.41
C VAL A 117 12.11 2.49 -10.13
N ALA A 118 11.00 3.21 -10.13
CA ALA A 118 10.87 4.51 -10.76
C ALA A 118 9.78 5.34 -10.10
N TYR A 119 9.92 6.67 -10.15
CA TYR A 119 8.86 7.56 -9.71
C TYR A 119 8.89 8.87 -10.51
N GLU A 120 7.78 9.59 -10.47
CA GLU A 120 7.63 10.89 -11.10
C GLU A 120 6.54 11.67 -10.36
N THR A 121 6.69 12.98 -10.30
CA THR A 121 5.67 13.91 -9.81
C THR A 121 5.38 14.93 -10.91
N ARG A 122 4.10 15.18 -11.17
CA ARG A 122 3.59 16.11 -12.17
C ARG A 122 2.56 17.05 -11.55
N PRO A 123 2.44 18.28 -12.03
CA PRO A 123 1.30 19.13 -11.68
C PRO A 123 -0.02 18.45 -12.04
N LEU A 124 -1.01 18.60 -11.19
CA LEU A 124 -2.37 18.16 -11.38
C LEU A 124 -3.31 19.24 -10.83
N ASP A 125 -4.47 19.41 -11.42
CA ASP A 125 -5.57 20.13 -10.81
C ASP A 125 -6.72 19.15 -10.57
N LEU A 126 -6.87 18.70 -9.32
CA LEU A 126 -7.95 17.79 -8.94
C LEU A 126 -9.35 18.43 -9.09
N GLY A 127 -9.40 19.76 -9.16
CA GLY A 127 -10.61 20.54 -9.41
C GLY A 127 -10.99 20.64 -10.88
N ALA A 128 -10.11 20.20 -11.80
CA ALA A 128 -10.42 20.13 -13.21
C ALA A 128 -11.51 19.08 -13.49
N ASP A 129 -11.97 19.02 -14.74
CA ASP A 129 -12.91 17.97 -15.18
C ASP A 129 -12.34 16.58 -14.88
N ALA A 130 -13.20 15.69 -14.38
CA ALA A 130 -12.80 14.34 -13.98
C ALA A 130 -12.12 13.56 -15.11
N GLU A 131 -12.53 13.78 -16.37
CA GLU A 131 -11.90 13.15 -17.54
C GLU A 131 -10.46 13.62 -17.73
N ALA A 132 -10.16 14.90 -17.51
CA ALA A 132 -8.79 15.43 -17.59
C ALA A 132 -7.87 14.82 -16.50
N VAL A 133 -8.38 14.65 -15.29
CA VAL A 133 -7.65 13.99 -14.20
C VAL A 133 -7.42 12.51 -14.50
N VAL A 134 -8.44 11.83 -15.03
CA VAL A 134 -8.32 10.43 -15.46
C VAL A 134 -7.27 10.28 -16.55
N GLU A 135 -7.27 11.18 -17.56
CA GLU A 135 -6.25 11.16 -18.63
C GLU A 135 -4.84 11.29 -18.05
N ALA A 136 -4.62 12.27 -17.17
CA ALA A 136 -3.32 12.44 -16.52
C ALA A 136 -2.90 11.19 -15.71
N ALA A 137 -3.83 10.53 -15.02
CA ALA A 137 -3.58 9.30 -14.29
C ALA A 137 -3.25 8.12 -15.22
N VAL A 138 -3.96 8.01 -16.36
CA VAL A 138 -3.71 6.98 -17.39
C VAL A 138 -2.32 7.18 -18.01
N ASP A 139 -1.97 8.40 -18.38
CA ASP A 139 -0.66 8.71 -18.95
C ASP A 139 0.48 8.39 -17.99
N ALA A 140 0.35 8.80 -16.72
CA ALA A 140 1.35 8.51 -15.71
C ALA A 140 1.52 6.99 -15.47
N ALA A 141 0.41 6.23 -15.45
CA ALA A 141 0.46 4.78 -15.34
C ALA A 141 1.09 4.12 -16.57
N ALA A 142 0.74 4.58 -17.78
CA ALA A 142 1.29 4.08 -19.04
C ALA A 142 2.81 4.30 -19.13
N ASP A 143 3.32 5.44 -18.64
CA ASP A 143 4.75 5.71 -18.54
C ASP A 143 5.46 4.72 -17.61
N ARG A 144 4.84 4.35 -16.50
CA ARG A 144 5.39 3.33 -15.59
C ARG A 144 5.39 1.94 -16.23
N VAL A 145 4.36 1.60 -17.02
CA VAL A 145 4.33 0.35 -17.80
C VAL A 145 5.46 0.35 -18.84
N ARG A 146 5.70 1.48 -19.53
CA ARG A 146 6.82 1.63 -20.47
C ARG A 146 8.17 1.43 -19.78
N ALA A 147 8.38 2.04 -18.61
CA ALA A 147 9.62 1.88 -17.84
C ALA A 147 9.95 0.40 -17.52
N VAL A 148 8.93 -0.43 -17.25
CA VAL A 148 9.14 -1.89 -17.08
C VAL A 148 9.62 -2.57 -18.36
N ARG A 149 9.21 -2.09 -19.53
CA ARG A 149 9.62 -2.66 -20.82
C ARG A 149 11.03 -2.23 -21.21
N ASP A 150 11.38 -0.98 -20.96
CA ASP A 150 12.66 -0.36 -21.39
C ASP A 150 13.85 -0.82 -20.54
N SER A 151 13.64 -1.08 -19.24
CA SER A 151 14.68 -1.61 -18.34
C SER A 151 15.24 -2.98 -18.78
N ARG A 152 14.69 -3.60 -19.81
CA ARG A 152 15.08 -4.89 -20.38
C ARG A 152 15.87 -4.79 -21.67
N GLY A 153 15.76 -3.68 -22.40
CA GLY A 153 16.52 -3.46 -23.64
C GLY A 153 18.00 -3.16 -23.40
N SER A 154 18.37 -2.77 -22.17
CA SER A 154 19.75 -2.38 -21.82
C SER A 154 20.59 -3.52 -21.20
N GLY A 155 20.04 -4.73 -21.04
CA GLY A 155 20.73 -5.86 -20.41
C GLY A 155 21.50 -6.80 -21.34
N ASP A 156 21.50 -6.56 -22.64
CA ASP A 156 22.07 -7.51 -23.62
C ASP A 156 23.03 -6.83 -24.63
N VAL A 157 23.96 -5.98 -24.16
CA VAL A 157 25.12 -5.59 -24.97
C VAL A 157 26.31 -5.33 -24.04
N ASP A 158 27.04 -6.39 -23.65
CA ASP A 158 28.49 -6.37 -23.50
C ASP A 158 28.99 -7.77 -23.10
N GLY A 159 29.29 -8.57 -24.11
CA GLY A 159 30.15 -9.71 -24.00
C GLY A 159 31.21 -9.60 -25.09
N PRO A 160 32.52 -9.57 -24.79
CA PRO A 160 33.55 -9.47 -25.81
C PRO A 160 33.67 -10.75 -26.64
N GLY A 161 33.84 -10.55 -27.92
CA GLY A 161 33.85 -11.52 -28.98
C GLY A 161 34.79 -12.72 -28.83
N GLY A 162 34.48 -13.75 -29.57
CA GLY A 162 35.34 -14.91 -29.74
C GLY A 162 34.76 -15.97 -30.66
N PHE A 163 35.05 -15.88 -31.93
CA PHE A 163 35.32 -16.92 -32.95
C PHE A 163 34.65 -18.30 -32.89
N GLY A 164 34.11 -18.73 -34.05
CA GLY A 164 34.25 -20.11 -34.47
C GLY A 164 33.02 -20.77 -35.07
N SER A 165 32.99 -20.81 -36.36
CA SER A 165 32.21 -21.58 -37.36
C SER A 165 31.73 -22.97 -36.96
N SER A 166 30.58 -23.33 -37.47
CA SER A 166 30.24 -24.43 -38.40
C SER A 166 28.95 -25.18 -38.03
N GLY A 167 28.02 -25.16 -38.93
CA GLY A 167 27.24 -26.20 -39.52
C GLY A 167 26.43 -27.18 -38.66
N GLY A 168 25.12 -27.17 -38.86
CA GLY A 168 24.23 -28.22 -38.36
C GLY A 168 22.77 -27.91 -38.53
N SER A 169 22.19 -28.27 -39.65
CA SER A 169 20.75 -28.31 -39.94
C SER A 169 20.02 -29.29 -39.03
N GLY A 170 18.90 -28.91 -38.48
CA GLY A 170 18.03 -29.80 -37.73
C GLY A 170 16.71 -29.10 -37.33
N SER A 171 15.69 -29.32 -38.15
CA SER A 171 14.30 -28.95 -37.92
C SER A 171 13.70 -29.64 -36.71
N SER A 172 12.93 -28.96 -35.89
CA SER A 172 11.51 -29.29 -35.61
C SER A 172 11.00 -28.58 -34.35
N ALA A 173 9.86 -27.95 -34.53
CA ALA A 173 8.73 -27.81 -33.63
C ALA A 173 8.97 -27.78 -32.12
N GLY A 174 8.83 -26.60 -31.55
CA GLY A 174 8.76 -26.35 -30.10
C GLY A 174 8.11 -24.99 -29.85
N SER A 175 6.92 -24.80 -30.38
CA SER A 175 6.06 -23.66 -30.00
C SER A 175 5.48 -23.90 -28.61
N GLY A 176 6.12 -23.38 -27.55
CA GLY A 176 5.55 -23.53 -26.21
C GLY A 176 6.36 -23.02 -25.04
N GLU A 177 7.50 -22.35 -25.23
CA GLU A 177 8.36 -22.04 -24.08
C GLU A 177 9.11 -20.71 -24.20
N ARG A 178 8.37 -19.62 -24.45
CA ARG A 178 8.92 -18.25 -24.38
C ARG A 178 7.93 -17.25 -23.76
N ALA A 179 7.31 -17.60 -22.63
CA ALA A 179 6.56 -16.67 -21.82
C ALA A 179 7.12 -16.51 -20.39
N ALA A 180 8.37 -16.97 -20.16
CA ALA A 180 9.06 -16.79 -18.89
C ALA A 180 9.99 -15.60 -19.00
N GLY A 181 9.56 -14.44 -18.55
CA GLY A 181 10.50 -13.33 -18.35
C GLY A 181 9.98 -11.90 -18.49
N ILE A 182 8.68 -11.65 -18.67
CA ILE A 182 8.20 -10.27 -18.66
C ILE A 182 7.68 -9.94 -17.26
N GLY A 183 8.39 -9.05 -16.51
CA GLY A 183 7.89 -8.49 -15.25
C GLY A 183 6.49 -7.97 -15.47
N ARG A 184 5.52 -8.68 -14.91
CA ARG A 184 4.09 -8.36 -15.11
C ARG A 184 3.72 -7.21 -14.20
N VAL A 185 3.06 -6.18 -14.73
CA VAL A 185 2.35 -5.22 -13.90
C VAL A 185 1.12 -5.93 -13.33
N LEU A 186 1.05 -6.05 -12.01
CA LEU A 186 0.01 -6.78 -11.28
C LEU A 186 -1.27 -5.95 -11.17
N GLY A 187 -1.14 -4.62 -11.16
CA GLY A 187 -2.25 -3.68 -11.07
C GLY A 187 -1.78 -2.28 -10.72
N VAL A 188 -2.76 -1.40 -10.56
CA VAL A 188 -2.60 0.01 -10.20
C VAL A 188 -3.35 0.28 -8.90
N GLY A 189 -2.65 0.77 -7.89
CA GLY A 189 -3.24 1.34 -6.69
C GLY A 189 -3.38 2.84 -6.86
N VAL A 190 -4.53 3.38 -6.52
CA VAL A 190 -4.82 4.81 -6.57
C VAL A 190 -5.15 5.30 -5.18
N ALA A 191 -4.49 6.34 -4.75
CA ALA A 191 -4.73 7.05 -3.51
C ALA A 191 -5.18 8.47 -3.81
N MET A 192 -6.23 8.95 -3.16
CA MET A 192 -6.73 10.31 -3.32
C MET A 192 -7.35 10.82 -2.00
N PRO A 193 -7.59 12.13 -1.87
CA PRO A 193 -8.31 12.67 -0.72
C PRO A 193 -9.69 12.03 -0.55
N GLY A 194 -10.08 11.83 0.74
CA GLY A 194 -11.42 11.33 1.09
C GLY A 194 -12.49 12.43 1.13
N PRO A 195 -13.74 12.04 1.46
CA PRO A 195 -14.20 10.68 1.73
C PRO A 195 -14.36 9.83 0.46
N LEU A 196 -14.27 8.51 0.58
CA LEU A 196 -14.51 7.57 -0.52
C LEU A 196 -14.98 6.19 -0.01
N ASP A 197 -15.55 5.40 -0.90
CA ASP A 197 -15.90 3.99 -0.67
C ASP A 197 -14.87 3.10 -1.39
N HIS A 198 -13.86 2.60 -0.66
CA HIS A 198 -12.82 1.76 -1.23
C HIS A 198 -13.36 0.44 -1.80
N ALA A 199 -14.41 -0.13 -1.20
CA ALA A 199 -14.98 -1.39 -1.64
C ALA A 199 -15.71 -1.25 -2.97
N ARG A 200 -16.42 -0.14 -3.18
CA ARG A 200 -17.09 0.19 -4.44
C ARG A 200 -16.16 0.87 -5.44
N GLY A 201 -15.05 1.46 -4.97
CA GLY A 201 -14.12 2.22 -5.81
C GLY A 201 -14.67 3.57 -6.27
N LEU A 202 -15.47 4.20 -5.42
CA LEU A 202 -16.15 5.46 -5.68
C LEU A 202 -15.64 6.54 -4.74
N PRO A 203 -15.10 7.66 -5.23
CA PRO A 203 -14.98 8.87 -4.42
C PRO A 203 -16.35 9.29 -3.90
N GLY A 204 -16.38 9.86 -2.71
CA GLY A 204 -17.53 10.53 -2.17
C GLY A 204 -17.44 12.04 -2.40
N ARG A 205 -18.13 12.81 -1.53
CA ARG A 205 -18.08 14.26 -1.60
C ARG A 205 -16.74 14.79 -1.06
N VAL A 206 -15.72 14.70 -1.89
CA VAL A 206 -14.38 15.21 -1.55
C VAL A 206 -14.46 16.70 -1.24
N THR A 207 -13.93 17.12 -0.08
CA THR A 207 -13.97 18.51 0.37
C THR A 207 -13.27 19.43 -0.62
N GLY A 208 -13.97 20.45 -1.12
CA GLY A 208 -13.51 21.34 -2.18
C GLY A 208 -13.74 20.84 -3.61
N PHE A 209 -14.11 19.57 -3.82
CA PHE A 209 -14.23 18.95 -5.14
C PHE A 209 -15.51 18.10 -5.27
N PRO A 210 -16.71 18.72 -5.21
CA PRO A 210 -17.98 17.97 -5.15
C PRO A 210 -18.31 17.17 -6.42
N HIS A 211 -17.68 17.45 -7.54
CA HIS A 211 -17.90 16.74 -8.81
C HIS A 211 -17.38 15.29 -8.78
N TRP A 212 -16.55 14.92 -7.81
CA TRP A 212 -16.10 13.54 -7.62
C TRP A 212 -17.15 12.64 -6.98
N ASP A 213 -18.22 13.19 -6.38
CA ASP A 213 -19.21 12.41 -5.63
C ASP A 213 -19.90 11.36 -6.54
N GLY A 214 -19.62 10.09 -6.24
CA GLY A 214 -20.15 8.95 -6.97
C GLY A 214 -19.49 8.67 -8.34
N TYR A 215 -18.45 9.40 -8.74
CA TYR A 215 -17.73 9.13 -9.97
C TYR A 215 -17.07 7.73 -9.95
N PRO A 216 -17.25 6.88 -10.97
CA PRO A 216 -16.77 5.49 -10.94
C PRO A 216 -15.26 5.39 -11.28
N LEU A 217 -14.41 6.12 -10.52
CA LEU A 217 -12.99 6.33 -10.82
C LEU A 217 -12.23 5.02 -11.02
N ARG A 218 -12.40 4.06 -10.09
CA ARG A 218 -11.74 2.75 -10.19
C ARG A 218 -12.08 2.04 -11.50
N ASP A 219 -13.36 1.97 -11.81
CA ASP A 219 -13.85 1.21 -12.95
C ASP A 219 -13.48 1.89 -14.28
N VAL A 220 -13.48 3.23 -14.31
CA VAL A 220 -13.01 4.02 -15.46
C VAL A 220 -11.52 3.76 -15.72
N LEU A 221 -10.69 3.89 -14.69
CA LEU A 221 -9.25 3.64 -14.79
C LEU A 221 -8.96 2.18 -15.18
N ALA A 222 -9.67 1.20 -14.60
CA ALA A 222 -9.48 -0.21 -14.93
C ALA A 222 -9.77 -0.49 -16.41
N ARG A 223 -10.84 0.08 -16.97
CA ARG A 223 -11.16 -0.04 -18.41
C ARG A 223 -10.11 0.62 -19.30
N ARG A 224 -9.69 1.84 -18.96
CA ARG A 224 -8.70 2.60 -19.73
C ARG A 224 -7.32 1.94 -19.76
N LEU A 225 -6.89 1.41 -18.63
CA LEU A 225 -5.56 0.80 -18.46
C LEU A 225 -5.52 -0.68 -18.86
N GLY A 226 -6.65 -1.38 -18.89
CA GLY A 226 -6.69 -2.84 -19.06
C GLY A 226 -5.99 -3.58 -17.91
N LEU A 227 -5.90 -2.97 -16.73
CA LEU A 227 -5.24 -3.49 -15.52
C LEU A 227 -6.20 -3.49 -14.34
N PRO A 228 -6.03 -4.40 -13.39
CA PRO A 228 -6.73 -4.31 -12.11
C PRO A 228 -6.42 -2.99 -11.41
N VAL A 229 -7.44 -2.29 -10.92
CA VAL A 229 -7.29 -1.04 -10.17
C VAL A 229 -7.92 -1.18 -8.79
N VAL A 230 -7.24 -0.67 -7.77
CA VAL A 230 -7.76 -0.51 -6.41
C VAL A 230 -7.68 0.95 -6.00
N LEU A 231 -8.68 1.43 -5.24
CA LEU A 231 -8.79 2.81 -4.80
C LEU A 231 -8.87 2.86 -3.28
N ASP A 232 -8.11 3.75 -2.64
CA ASP A 232 -8.22 4.03 -1.20
C ASP A 232 -7.88 5.49 -0.91
N LYS A 233 -8.11 5.92 0.34
CA LYS A 233 -7.68 7.25 0.79
C LYS A 233 -6.15 7.33 0.84
N ASP A 234 -5.64 8.52 0.56
CA ASP A 234 -4.22 8.87 0.65
C ASP A 234 -3.60 8.49 2.00
N THR A 235 -4.25 8.86 3.10
CA THR A 235 -3.81 8.53 4.45
C THR A 235 -3.85 7.03 4.75
N ASN A 236 -4.83 6.29 4.23
CA ASN A 236 -4.91 4.84 4.34
C ASN A 236 -3.79 4.16 3.57
N ALA A 237 -3.51 4.62 2.36
CA ALA A 237 -2.41 4.11 1.54
C ALA A 237 -1.06 4.33 2.25
N ALA A 238 -0.81 5.53 2.74
CA ALA A 238 0.40 5.85 3.50
C ALA A 238 0.55 4.96 4.76
N ALA A 239 -0.52 4.84 5.55
CA ALA A 239 -0.52 4.01 6.76
C ALA A 239 -0.26 2.53 6.45
N LEU A 240 -0.83 1.99 5.36
CA LEU A 240 -0.53 0.63 4.90
C LEU A 240 0.94 0.49 4.52
N GLY A 241 1.49 1.46 3.75
CA GLY A 241 2.90 1.46 3.37
C GLY A 241 3.83 1.44 4.58
N LEU A 242 3.54 2.24 5.61
CA LEU A 242 4.28 2.27 6.87
C LEU A 242 4.18 0.93 7.63
N ALA A 243 2.96 0.39 7.76
CA ALA A 243 2.75 -0.89 8.44
C ALA A 243 3.51 -2.07 7.79
N LEU A 244 3.71 -2.01 6.47
CA LEU A 244 4.42 -3.07 5.73
C LEU A 244 5.94 -2.95 5.77
N ARG A 245 6.47 -1.76 6.07
CA ARG A 245 7.92 -1.52 6.24
C ARG A 245 8.44 -2.00 7.58
N GLU A 246 7.60 -2.11 8.60
CA GLU A 246 8.02 -2.61 9.91
C GLU A 246 8.40 -4.10 9.84
N PRO A 247 9.64 -4.47 10.26
CA PRO A 247 10.05 -5.87 10.32
C PRO A 247 9.12 -6.67 11.26
N ARG A 248 8.73 -7.88 10.85
CA ARG A 248 7.95 -8.77 11.71
C ARG A 248 8.66 -9.16 13.01
N GLU A 249 9.99 -9.09 13.03
CA GLU A 249 10.85 -9.47 14.15
C GLU A 249 10.94 -8.41 15.26
N SER A 250 10.60 -7.14 14.95
CA SER A 250 10.45 -6.07 15.97
C SER A 250 9.19 -6.25 16.85
N ARG A 251 8.43 -7.29 16.60
CA ARG A 251 7.20 -7.64 17.31
C ARG A 251 7.52 -8.58 18.44
N GLU A 252 8.14 -8.06 19.52
CA GLU A 252 8.42 -8.86 20.71
C GLU A 252 7.15 -9.53 21.24
N PRO A 253 7.17 -10.88 21.45
CA PRO A 253 6.09 -11.56 22.14
C PRO A 253 6.09 -11.10 23.61
N GLY A 254 5.16 -10.24 23.99
CA GLY A 254 5.03 -9.76 25.37
C GLY A 254 4.69 -8.29 25.53
N ARG A 255 4.81 -7.46 24.52
CA ARG A 255 4.21 -6.13 24.51
C ARG A 255 2.78 -6.22 23.99
N SER A 256 1.87 -6.14 24.88
CA SER A 256 0.40 -6.08 24.82
C SER A 256 -0.22 -5.93 23.42
N GLY A 257 -0.33 -7.07 22.72
CA GLY A 257 -1.33 -7.26 21.68
C GLY A 257 -2.26 -8.35 22.16
N GLY A 258 -3.55 -8.07 22.29
CA GLY A 258 -4.57 -9.05 22.64
C GLY A 258 -4.57 -10.26 21.69
N PRO A 259 -5.36 -11.30 21.96
CA PRO A 259 -5.34 -12.56 21.22
C PRO A 259 -5.71 -12.34 19.75
N GLY A 260 -4.68 -12.27 18.86
CA GLY A 260 -4.88 -12.22 17.41
C GLY A 260 -3.92 -11.38 16.57
N GLY A 261 -3.04 -10.55 17.13
CA GLY A 261 -2.25 -9.65 16.29
C GLY A 261 -0.90 -9.25 16.85
N ALA A 262 0.16 -9.81 16.31
CA ALA A 262 1.54 -9.32 16.51
C ALA A 262 1.78 -8.09 15.62
N GLY A 263 1.12 -6.96 15.86
CA GLY A 263 1.32 -5.72 15.11
C GLY A 263 1.00 -4.52 16.00
N GLY A 264 1.92 -3.55 16.09
CA GLY A 264 1.69 -2.32 16.85
C GLY A 264 0.46 -1.55 16.35
N ALA A 265 -0.08 -0.68 17.19
CA ALA A 265 -1.13 0.25 16.82
C ALA A 265 -0.48 1.63 16.62
N PHE A 266 -0.78 2.30 15.52
CA PHE A 266 -0.32 3.66 15.28
C PHE A 266 -1.34 4.46 14.48
N ALA A 267 -1.25 5.79 14.58
CA ALA A 267 -1.93 6.72 13.71
C ALA A 267 -0.90 7.44 12.83
N TYR A 268 -1.14 7.47 11.54
CA TYR A 268 -0.43 8.33 10.61
C TYR A 268 -1.24 9.61 10.40
N LEU A 269 -0.64 10.76 10.66
CA LEU A 269 -1.25 12.07 10.44
C LEU A 269 -0.57 12.73 9.22
N HIS A 270 -1.36 13.10 8.25
CA HIS A 270 -0.93 13.75 7.02
C HIS A 270 -1.36 15.21 7.01
N LEU A 271 -0.42 16.13 7.02
CA LEU A 271 -0.67 17.56 6.83
C LEU A 271 -0.01 18.04 5.52
N GLY A 272 -0.85 18.25 4.53
CA GLY A 272 -0.49 18.75 3.21
C GLY A 272 -1.38 19.92 2.83
N THR A 273 -2.12 19.81 1.73
CA THR A 273 -3.19 20.73 1.32
C THR A 273 -4.45 20.57 2.17
N GLY A 274 -4.61 19.43 2.84
CA GLY A 274 -5.62 19.12 3.84
C GLY A 274 -4.98 18.40 5.03
N LEU A 275 -5.81 17.95 5.96
CA LEU A 275 -5.40 17.21 7.15
C LEU A 275 -6.22 15.93 7.31
N GLY A 276 -5.59 14.79 7.29
CA GLY A 276 -6.24 13.49 7.47
C GLY A 276 -5.42 12.54 8.33
N ALA A 277 -6.01 11.39 8.68
CA ALA A 277 -5.32 10.31 9.37
C ALA A 277 -5.55 8.95 8.71
N GLY A 278 -4.53 8.09 8.77
CA GLY A 278 -4.63 6.66 8.51
C GLY A 278 -4.38 5.88 9.80
N LEU A 279 -5.21 4.90 10.10
CA LEU A 279 -5.17 4.16 11.35
C LEU A 279 -4.74 2.72 11.12
N VAL A 280 -3.77 2.26 11.89
CA VAL A 280 -3.37 0.85 11.96
C VAL A 280 -3.65 0.35 13.36
N LEU A 281 -4.53 -0.62 13.50
CA LEU A 281 -4.93 -1.21 14.76
C LEU A 281 -4.70 -2.73 14.71
N GLY A 282 -3.97 -3.25 15.69
CA GLY A 282 -3.61 -4.67 15.70
C GLY A 282 -2.79 -5.11 14.48
N GLY A 283 -1.99 -4.20 13.91
CA GLY A 283 -1.16 -4.46 12.72
C GLY A 283 -1.92 -4.46 11.39
N ALA A 284 -3.20 -4.13 11.38
CA ALA A 284 -4.04 -4.05 10.20
C ALA A 284 -4.57 -2.62 9.97
N LEU A 285 -4.68 -2.23 8.71
CA LEU A 285 -5.25 -0.93 8.34
C LEU A 285 -6.74 -0.91 8.71
N TYR A 286 -7.13 0.09 9.52
CA TYR A 286 -8.50 0.28 9.97
C TYR A 286 -9.21 1.34 9.13
N ARG A 287 -10.12 0.91 8.27
CA ARG A 287 -10.91 1.78 7.38
C ARG A 287 -12.24 2.22 7.98
N GLY A 288 -12.67 1.56 9.08
CA GLY A 288 -14.02 1.74 9.62
C GLY A 288 -15.10 1.07 8.75
N ALA A 289 -16.34 1.22 9.17
CA ALA A 289 -17.48 0.54 8.52
C ALA A 289 -17.79 1.05 7.09
N ARG A 290 -17.37 2.27 6.76
CA ARG A 290 -17.69 2.96 5.49
C ARG A 290 -16.49 3.70 4.89
N THR A 291 -15.28 3.26 5.15
CA THR A 291 -14.02 3.94 4.79
C THR A 291 -13.87 5.34 5.41
N ALA A 292 -14.70 5.71 6.38
CA ALA A 292 -14.69 7.03 7.00
C ALA A 292 -13.78 7.12 8.25
N ALA A 293 -13.07 6.06 8.63
CA ALA A 293 -12.08 6.17 9.69
C ALA A 293 -10.96 7.12 9.27
N GLY A 294 -10.48 7.96 10.20
CA GLY A 294 -9.37 8.87 9.94
C GLY A 294 -9.78 10.22 9.33
N GLU A 295 -11.07 10.62 9.39
CA GLU A 295 -11.52 12.00 9.11
C GLU A 295 -11.08 12.94 10.25
N PHE A 296 -9.80 12.87 10.57
CA PHE A 296 -9.17 13.51 11.73
C PHE A 296 -9.19 15.04 11.64
N GLY A 297 -9.02 15.59 10.44
CA GLY A 297 -9.00 17.03 10.20
C GLY A 297 -10.31 17.72 10.61
N HIS A 298 -11.41 16.99 10.61
CA HIS A 298 -12.74 17.52 10.91
C HIS A 298 -13.17 17.36 12.38
N GLN A 299 -12.25 16.93 13.27
CA GLN A 299 -12.49 17.05 14.71
C GLN A 299 -12.62 18.52 15.11
N VAL A 300 -13.73 18.88 15.75
CA VAL A 300 -13.95 20.22 16.30
C VAL A 300 -13.22 20.35 17.63
N VAL A 301 -12.24 21.25 17.70
CA VAL A 301 -11.47 21.53 18.93
C VAL A 301 -11.71 22.95 19.45
N GLN A 302 -12.44 23.76 18.70
CA GLN A 302 -12.83 25.12 19.08
C GLN A 302 -14.25 25.40 18.57
N LEU A 303 -15.26 25.31 19.44
CA LEU A 303 -16.68 25.42 19.06
C LEU A 303 -17.00 26.66 18.23
N ASP A 304 -16.46 27.83 18.62
CA ASP A 304 -16.65 29.11 17.96
C ASP A 304 -15.47 29.46 17.01
N GLY A 305 -14.78 28.45 16.52
CA GLY A 305 -13.61 28.62 15.65
C GLY A 305 -13.95 29.03 14.21
N PRO A 306 -12.93 29.16 13.36
CA PRO A 306 -13.11 29.51 11.95
C PRO A 306 -13.98 28.48 11.22
N VAL A 307 -14.64 28.93 10.15
CA VAL A 307 -15.38 28.03 9.25
C VAL A 307 -14.39 27.10 8.54
N CYS A 308 -14.71 25.82 8.50
CA CYS A 308 -14.01 24.80 7.74
C CYS A 308 -14.67 24.58 6.37
N GLU A 309 -13.90 24.15 5.37
CA GLU A 309 -14.44 23.81 4.05
C GLU A 309 -15.50 22.68 4.10
N CYS A 310 -15.51 21.86 5.15
CA CYS A 310 -16.54 20.85 5.36
C CYS A 310 -17.92 21.41 5.75
N GLY A 311 -17.98 22.71 6.09
CA GLY A 311 -19.18 23.42 6.52
C GLY A 311 -19.28 23.63 8.03
N ASP A 312 -18.54 22.90 8.85
CA ASP A 312 -18.49 23.04 10.30
C ASP A 312 -17.53 24.16 10.74
N ARG A 313 -17.48 24.42 12.07
CA ARG A 313 -16.58 25.43 12.66
C ARG A 313 -15.56 24.78 13.61
N GLY A 314 -14.36 25.36 13.65
CA GLY A 314 -13.32 25.02 14.62
C GLY A 314 -12.71 23.63 14.44
N CYS A 315 -12.78 23.10 13.22
CA CYS A 315 -12.08 21.88 12.84
C CYS A 315 -10.57 22.06 12.97
N ILE A 316 -9.86 21.01 13.37
CA ILE A 316 -8.38 21.01 13.46
C ILE A 316 -7.76 21.45 12.13
N GLU A 317 -8.28 20.98 11.01
CA GLU A 317 -7.80 21.32 9.66
C GLU A 317 -7.84 22.82 9.42
N ALA A 318 -8.99 23.46 9.63
CA ALA A 318 -9.15 24.91 9.44
C ALA A 318 -8.19 25.70 10.32
N LEU A 319 -7.98 25.28 11.57
CA LEU A 319 -7.05 25.92 12.50
C LEU A 319 -5.59 25.73 12.10
N CYS A 320 -5.20 24.49 11.74
CA CYS A 320 -3.83 24.17 11.29
C CYS A 320 -3.48 24.91 10.00
N LEU A 321 -4.33 24.84 8.97
CA LEU A 321 -4.07 25.47 7.68
C LEU A 321 -4.03 26.99 7.78
N ALA A 322 -4.90 27.59 8.62
CA ALA A 322 -4.83 29.02 8.90
C ALA A 322 -3.52 29.43 9.60
N ALA A 323 -3.00 28.62 10.50
CA ALA A 323 -1.70 28.85 11.14
C ALA A 323 -0.54 28.70 10.13
N VAL A 324 -0.56 27.65 9.31
CA VAL A 324 0.42 27.44 8.22
C VAL A 324 0.44 28.62 7.25
N ALA A 325 -0.73 29.11 6.81
CA ALA A 325 -0.85 30.25 5.91
C ALA A 325 -0.25 31.55 6.47
N ARG A 326 -0.22 31.69 7.80
CA ARG A 326 0.44 32.83 8.48
C ARG A 326 1.92 32.58 8.77
N GLY A 327 2.46 31.41 8.42
CA GLY A 327 3.83 31.02 8.76
C GLY A 327 4.01 30.61 10.24
N ASP A 328 2.95 30.48 11.01
CA ASP A 328 3.01 30.08 12.43
C ASP A 328 2.95 28.54 12.57
N LEU A 329 4.06 27.90 12.21
CA LEU A 329 4.18 26.44 12.27
C LEU A 329 4.16 25.91 13.72
N THR A 330 4.54 26.75 14.68
CA THR A 330 4.47 26.38 16.12
C THR A 330 3.03 26.23 16.57
N GLU A 331 2.17 27.17 16.19
CA GLU A 331 0.74 27.09 16.47
C GLU A 331 0.08 25.94 15.71
N ALA A 332 0.43 25.72 14.43
CA ALA A 332 -0.05 24.57 13.66
C ALA A 332 0.30 23.25 14.38
N ALA A 333 1.54 23.09 14.83
CA ALA A 333 2.00 21.90 15.54
C ALA A 333 1.28 21.74 16.92
N ARG A 334 1.00 22.84 17.61
CA ARG A 334 0.24 22.83 18.87
C ARG A 334 -1.19 22.34 18.65
N VAL A 335 -1.89 22.87 17.64
CA VAL A 335 -3.26 22.48 17.30
C VAL A 335 -3.31 21.01 16.88
N LEU A 336 -2.39 20.59 16.00
CA LEU A 336 -2.26 19.20 15.58
C LEU A 336 -2.04 18.27 16.78
N GLY A 337 -1.20 18.70 17.73
CA GLY A 337 -0.91 17.96 18.96
C GLY A 337 -2.13 17.76 19.87
N VAL A 338 -3.03 18.75 19.93
CA VAL A 338 -4.30 18.59 20.68
C VAL A 338 -5.14 17.48 20.08
N GLY A 339 -5.31 17.48 18.76
CA GLY A 339 -6.07 16.44 18.07
C GLY A 339 -5.41 15.07 18.18
N ALA A 340 -4.08 15.00 18.04
CA ALA A 340 -3.31 13.77 18.21
C ALA A 340 -3.51 13.17 19.61
N ALA A 341 -3.47 14.00 20.66
CA ALA A 341 -3.70 13.55 22.02
C ALA A 341 -5.13 13.07 22.26
N ASN A 342 -6.13 13.70 21.62
CA ASN A 342 -7.51 13.20 21.66
C ASN A 342 -7.63 11.83 21.02
N LEU A 343 -7.02 11.65 19.82
CA LEU A 343 -7.03 10.38 19.09
C LEU A 343 -6.34 9.27 19.88
N VAL A 344 -5.16 9.52 20.42
CA VAL A 344 -4.42 8.55 21.27
C VAL A 344 -5.24 8.20 22.52
N GLY A 345 -5.84 9.19 23.17
CA GLY A 345 -6.68 8.94 24.34
C GLY A 345 -7.96 8.13 24.07
N LEU A 346 -8.46 8.13 22.82
CA LEU A 346 -9.64 7.36 22.41
C LEU A 346 -9.31 5.96 21.92
N LEU A 347 -8.19 5.79 21.21
CA LEU A 347 -7.86 4.56 20.48
C LEU A 347 -6.74 3.75 21.14
N ASP A 348 -6.05 4.32 22.14
CA ASP A 348 -4.91 3.70 22.83
C ASP A 348 -3.84 3.19 21.84
N VAL A 349 -3.44 4.05 20.90
CA VAL A 349 -2.37 3.75 19.95
C VAL A 349 -1.01 4.12 20.50
N ASP A 350 0.01 3.31 20.19
CA ASP A 350 1.35 3.43 20.75
C ASP A 350 2.11 4.65 20.21
N ARG A 351 1.91 4.98 18.93
CA ARG A 351 2.70 5.97 18.20
C ARG A 351 1.85 6.83 17.27
N VAL A 352 2.28 8.06 17.07
CA VAL A 352 1.76 8.97 16.05
C VAL A 352 2.88 9.27 15.06
N LEU A 353 2.68 8.85 13.80
CA LEU A 353 3.62 9.09 12.70
C LEU A 353 3.14 10.31 11.90
N LEU A 354 4.03 11.27 11.69
CA LEU A 354 3.75 12.56 11.10
C LEU A 354 4.30 12.65 9.68
N GLY A 355 3.48 13.07 8.71
CA GLY A 355 3.90 13.24 7.33
C GLY A 355 3.06 14.26 6.56
N GLY A 356 3.30 14.34 5.25
CA GLY A 356 2.74 15.36 4.39
C GLY A 356 3.71 16.51 4.13
N ARG A 357 3.48 17.27 3.05
CA ARG A 357 4.43 18.29 2.58
C ARG A 357 4.70 19.43 3.57
N VAL A 358 3.71 19.80 4.37
CA VAL A 358 3.88 20.86 5.39
C VAL A 358 4.78 20.38 6.52
N ILE A 359 4.57 19.14 6.98
CA ILE A 359 5.40 18.54 8.02
C ILE A 359 6.83 18.31 7.52
N ALA A 360 7.00 17.80 6.30
CA ALA A 360 8.31 17.58 5.70
C ALA A 360 9.14 18.86 5.60
N GLY A 361 8.49 20.02 5.41
CA GLY A 361 9.14 21.33 5.40
C GLY A 361 9.58 21.84 6.79
N ALA A 362 9.09 21.25 7.89
CA ALA A 362 9.36 21.71 9.27
C ALA A 362 9.25 20.56 10.29
N GLU A 363 9.79 19.40 9.96
CA GLU A 363 9.64 18.14 10.69
C GLU A 363 9.90 18.28 12.19
N GLU A 364 11.02 18.92 12.55
CA GLU A 364 11.42 19.09 13.94
C GLU A 364 10.41 19.90 14.78
N VAL A 365 9.79 20.92 14.15
CA VAL A 365 8.76 21.75 14.81
C VAL A 365 7.52 20.91 15.13
N PHE A 366 7.07 20.12 14.15
CA PHE A 366 5.87 19.29 14.29
C PHE A 366 6.10 18.11 15.25
N VAL A 367 7.20 17.38 15.12
CA VAL A 367 7.53 16.26 16.02
C VAL A 367 7.63 16.74 17.46
N ARG A 368 8.30 17.87 17.70
CA ARG A 368 8.43 18.46 19.05
C ARG A 368 7.10 18.97 19.59
N GLY A 369 6.31 19.69 18.75
CA GLY A 369 5.03 20.28 19.18
C GLY A 369 3.96 19.22 19.49
N VAL A 370 3.81 18.22 18.62
CA VAL A 370 2.89 17.09 18.81
C VAL A 370 3.36 16.23 19.97
N GLY A 371 4.66 15.88 20.02
CA GLY A 371 5.26 15.08 21.09
C GLY A 371 5.06 15.70 22.48
N LYS A 372 5.17 17.03 22.61
CA LYS A 372 4.88 17.75 23.87
C LYS A 372 3.42 17.58 24.30
N ALA A 373 2.47 17.65 23.34
CA ALA A 373 1.05 17.48 23.66
C ALA A 373 0.72 16.04 24.09
N LEU A 374 1.31 15.06 23.41
CA LEU A 374 1.16 13.64 23.73
C LEU A 374 1.75 13.30 25.10
N ALA A 375 2.98 13.73 25.37
CA ALA A 375 3.65 13.49 26.66
C ALA A 375 2.87 14.08 27.85
N ALA A 376 2.25 15.22 27.65
CA ALA A 376 1.46 15.89 28.70
C ALA A 376 0.13 15.19 29.02
N ARG A 377 -0.45 14.42 28.10
CA ARG A 377 -1.83 13.91 28.24
C ARG A 377 -1.94 12.38 28.18
N THR A 378 -1.12 11.70 27.42
CA THR A 378 -1.30 10.28 27.12
C THR A 378 -0.02 9.45 27.28
N GLY A 379 1.16 10.09 27.37
CA GLY A 379 2.45 9.40 27.39
C GLY A 379 2.89 8.83 26.05
N GLY A 380 2.13 9.08 24.96
CA GLY A 380 2.46 8.64 23.60
C GLY A 380 3.64 9.40 22.99
N ALA A 381 4.18 8.89 21.89
CA ALA A 381 5.28 9.48 21.14
C ALA A 381 4.85 9.95 19.75
N ALA A 382 5.49 11.02 19.26
CA ALA A 382 5.39 11.48 17.88
C ALA A 382 6.72 11.29 17.17
N GLU A 383 6.66 10.78 15.94
CA GLU A 383 7.82 10.51 15.10
C GLU A 383 7.53 10.98 13.66
N ALA A 384 8.58 11.31 12.92
CA ALA A 384 8.45 11.55 11.50
C ALA A 384 8.19 10.24 10.74
N ALA A 385 7.27 10.27 9.79
CA ALA A 385 6.98 9.11 8.96
C ALA A 385 8.10 8.90 7.92
N ALA A 386 8.63 7.69 7.84
CA ALA A 386 9.61 7.35 6.81
C ALA A 386 8.96 7.29 5.41
N GLY A 387 9.66 7.79 4.37
CA GLY A 387 9.22 7.69 2.98
C GLY A 387 9.00 9.03 2.26
N GLY A 388 8.95 10.13 3.01
CA GLY A 388 8.88 11.47 2.43
C GLY A 388 7.69 11.66 1.49
N VAL A 389 7.87 12.42 0.43
CA VAL A 389 6.82 12.79 -0.53
C VAL A 389 6.23 11.62 -1.31
N ARG A 390 6.95 10.49 -1.42
CA ARG A 390 6.49 9.30 -2.16
C ARG A 390 5.64 8.34 -1.33
N LEU A 391 5.59 8.54 0.00
CA LEU A 391 4.97 7.59 0.93
C LEU A 391 3.56 7.18 0.53
N VAL A 392 2.73 8.14 0.12
CA VAL A 392 1.33 7.89 -0.28
C VAL A 392 1.28 7.03 -1.54
N ALA A 393 2.04 7.41 -2.58
CA ALA A 393 2.07 6.67 -3.84
C ALA A 393 2.68 5.27 -3.67
N GLU A 394 3.74 5.12 -2.85
CA GLU A 394 4.30 3.81 -2.51
C GLU A 394 3.27 2.96 -1.74
N GLY A 395 2.54 3.56 -0.80
CA GLY A 395 1.43 2.92 -0.10
C GLY A 395 0.29 2.51 -1.04
N ALA A 396 -0.03 3.34 -2.04
CA ALA A 396 -1.00 2.99 -3.08
C ALA A 396 -0.56 1.73 -3.87
N ALA A 397 0.70 1.63 -4.28
CA ALA A 397 1.21 0.41 -4.91
C ALA A 397 1.14 -0.80 -3.96
N GLN A 398 1.31 -0.61 -2.66
CA GLN A 398 1.18 -1.68 -1.66
C GLN A 398 -0.26 -2.18 -1.52
N LEU A 399 -1.29 -1.40 -1.86
CA LEU A 399 -2.68 -1.90 -1.93
C LEU A 399 -2.81 -3.08 -2.92
N VAL A 400 -1.97 -3.10 -3.96
CA VAL A 400 -1.90 -4.17 -4.96
C VAL A 400 -0.99 -5.30 -4.50
N LEU A 401 0.16 -4.99 -3.90
CA LEU A 401 1.18 -5.98 -3.53
C LEU A 401 0.84 -6.73 -2.23
N ALA A 402 0.32 -6.04 -1.20
CA ALA A 402 0.10 -6.62 0.11
C ALA A 402 -0.76 -7.90 0.10
N PRO A 403 -1.85 -7.99 -0.68
CA PRO A 403 -2.64 -9.23 -0.80
C PRO A 403 -1.86 -10.41 -1.38
N VAL A 404 -0.89 -10.18 -2.27
CA VAL A 404 -0.04 -11.22 -2.87
C VAL A 404 0.77 -11.94 -1.80
N PHE A 405 1.13 -11.21 -0.73
CA PHE A 405 1.89 -11.71 0.42
C PHE A 405 1.01 -12.09 1.61
N GLY A 406 -0.33 -12.05 1.45
CA GLY A 406 -1.27 -12.32 2.54
C GLY A 406 -1.20 -11.33 3.69
N ARG A 407 -0.74 -10.10 3.43
CA ARG A 407 -0.55 -9.05 4.44
C ARG A 407 -1.73 -8.07 4.56
N ALA A 408 -2.66 -8.09 3.61
CA ALA A 408 -3.90 -7.35 3.64
C ALA A 408 -4.99 -8.16 2.95
N GLU A 409 -6.24 -7.88 3.28
CA GLU A 409 -7.36 -8.41 2.50
C GLU A 409 -7.30 -7.84 1.09
N ALA A 410 -7.56 -8.70 0.08
CA ALA A 410 -7.68 -8.26 -1.29
C ALA A 410 -8.90 -7.35 -1.40
N VAL A 411 -8.69 -6.08 -1.69
CA VAL A 411 -9.79 -5.21 -2.13
C VAL A 411 -10.29 -5.78 -3.46
N PRO A 412 -11.60 -5.94 -3.67
CA PRO A 412 -12.14 -6.44 -4.93
C PRO A 412 -11.63 -5.59 -6.09
N ALA A 413 -10.66 -6.10 -6.85
CA ALA A 413 -10.23 -5.48 -8.09
C ALA A 413 -11.18 -5.97 -9.19
N ARG A 414 -11.89 -5.06 -9.84
CA ARG A 414 -12.55 -5.41 -11.09
C ARG A 414 -11.52 -5.39 -12.21
N VAL A 415 -11.38 -6.51 -12.89
CA VAL A 415 -10.89 -6.55 -14.27
C VAL A 415 -12.12 -6.29 -15.13
N ALA A 416 -12.07 -5.32 -16.03
CA ALA A 416 -13.14 -5.12 -16.99
C ALA A 416 -13.35 -6.42 -17.78
N ASP A 417 -14.53 -6.99 -17.68
CA ASP A 417 -14.94 -8.07 -18.57
C ASP A 417 -15.32 -7.43 -19.91
N PRO A 418 -14.58 -7.70 -21.01
CA PRO A 418 -14.90 -7.12 -22.31
C PRO A 418 -16.27 -7.57 -22.86
N ALA A 419 -17.01 -8.42 -22.15
CA ALA A 419 -18.29 -8.98 -22.54
C ALA A 419 -19.47 -8.53 -21.64
N ASP A 420 -19.30 -7.53 -20.76
CA ASP A 420 -20.43 -7.05 -19.94
C ASP A 420 -21.30 -6.04 -20.73
N PRO A 421 -22.51 -6.41 -21.17
CA PRO A 421 -23.36 -5.55 -22.01
C PRO A 421 -24.19 -4.53 -21.20
N ALA A 422 -23.88 -4.27 -19.94
CA ALA A 422 -24.61 -3.35 -19.08
C ALA A 422 -23.96 -1.97 -19.03
N ASP A 423 -23.91 -1.27 -20.19
CA ASP A 423 -23.76 0.19 -20.21
C ASP A 423 -24.75 0.76 -21.24
N PRO A 424 -25.79 1.48 -20.82
CA PRO A 424 -26.49 2.41 -21.74
C PRO A 424 -25.65 3.68 -21.83
N VAL A 425 -25.38 4.08 -23.05
CA VAL A 425 -24.80 5.33 -23.55
C VAL A 425 -25.37 6.57 -22.85
#